data_3b57263309181cd0ef95c45f335d13c0
#
_entry.id   3b57263309181cd0ef95c45f335d13c0
#
_cell.length_a   1.000
_cell.length_b   1.000
_cell.length_c   1.000
_cell.angle_alpha   90.00
_cell.angle_beta   90.00
_cell.angle_gamma   90.00
#
_symmetry.space_group_name_H-M   'P 1'
#
loop_
_entity.id
_entity.type
_entity.pdbx_description
1 polymer ?
#
loop_
_entity_poly.entity_id
_entity_poly.type
_entity_poly.pdbx_seq_one_letter_code
_entity_poly.pdbx_strand_id
1 'polypeptide(L)'
;MTVLSPKRHFRRGAGLLAAGIALAGAVLAGCQDPRITNTARTAVEQMLLSDVIEQSTDQMKFEQYKGQKALMDYKYLDPQVDKPVVQGMVERRLAECGVVVTADAKEADIIIQVLCPVLATEMSTIFLGTPRFPFSYPIDGVNYISLQIIIPEIPLFKKLTRVGFARFSLNILKASDHTPLEIQRRMFARSEYVNWTVLLFPWSTNNIGIRESVPNDDYKYDLRLY
;
A
#
# COMPACT_ATOMS: atom_id res chain seq x y z
N MET A 1 17.57 -26.82 72.94
CA MET A 1 18.09 -25.62 72.17
C MET A 1 18.00 -25.92 70.68
N THR A 2 16.95 -25.48 70.02
CA THR A 2 16.72 -25.78 68.64
C THR A 2 16.96 -24.52 67.84
N VAL A 3 17.99 -24.47 67.02
CA VAL A 3 18.39 -23.35 66.20
C VAL A 3 17.51 -23.35 64.92
N LEU A 4 16.61 -22.41 64.80
CA LEU A 4 15.81 -22.16 63.58
C LEU A 4 16.66 -21.46 62.51
N SER A 5 16.79 -22.07 61.34
CA SER A 5 17.51 -21.54 60.17
C SER A 5 16.62 -20.62 59.33
N PRO A 6 16.95 -19.33 59.11
CA PRO A 6 16.12 -18.38 58.40
C PRO A 6 16.49 -18.21 56.92
N LYS A 7 16.92 -19.23 56.17
CA LYS A 7 17.49 -19.08 54.81
C LYS A 7 16.55 -19.36 53.63
N ARG A 8 15.28 -19.72 53.84
CA ARG A 8 14.41 -20.14 52.72
C ARG A 8 13.55 -19.03 52.08
N HIS A 9 13.29 -17.93 52.77
CA HIS A 9 12.42 -16.87 52.24
C HIS A 9 13.12 -15.87 51.29
N PHE A 10 14.42 -15.66 51.45
CA PHE A 10 15.19 -14.71 50.65
C PHE A 10 15.38 -15.17 49.18
N ARG A 11 15.44 -16.47 48.91
CA ARG A 11 15.62 -17.03 47.54
C ARG A 11 14.36 -16.92 46.68
N ARG A 12 13.16 -16.89 47.25
CA ARG A 12 11.91 -16.76 46.49
C ARG A 12 11.65 -15.34 46.02
N GLY A 13 12.03 -14.32 46.79
CA GLY A 13 11.90 -12.94 46.42
C GLY A 13 12.83 -12.50 45.27
N ALA A 14 14.06 -13.02 45.27
CA ALA A 14 15.03 -12.73 44.20
C ALA A 14 14.62 -13.32 42.84
N GLY A 15 13.95 -14.49 42.83
CA GLY A 15 13.44 -15.12 41.62
C GLY A 15 12.27 -14.35 40.98
N LEU A 16 11.37 -13.82 41.79
CA LEU A 16 10.25 -13.00 41.33
C LEU A 16 10.70 -11.65 40.77
N LEU A 17 11.69 -11.02 41.39
CA LEU A 17 12.31 -9.79 40.90
C LEU A 17 13.02 -10.00 39.54
N ALA A 18 13.79 -11.09 39.42
CA ALA A 18 14.48 -11.44 38.17
C ALA A 18 13.48 -11.76 37.04
N ALA A 19 12.38 -12.45 37.32
CA ALA A 19 11.33 -12.75 36.37
C ALA A 19 10.59 -11.46 35.93
N GLY A 20 10.35 -10.52 36.84
CA GLY A 20 9.74 -9.22 36.52
C GLY A 20 10.64 -8.35 35.63
N ILE A 21 11.94 -8.33 35.86
CA ILE A 21 12.92 -7.60 35.07
C ILE A 21 13.07 -8.22 33.67
N ALA A 22 13.08 -9.57 33.59
CA ALA A 22 13.12 -10.25 32.29
C ALA A 22 11.87 -10.03 31.47
N LEU A 23 10.68 -10.00 32.08
CA LEU A 23 9.41 -9.70 31.41
C LEU A 23 9.34 -8.24 30.95
N ALA A 24 9.81 -7.29 31.78
CA ALA A 24 9.90 -5.88 31.39
C ALA A 24 10.91 -5.63 30.25
N GLY A 25 12.03 -6.38 30.23
CA GLY A 25 13.02 -6.35 29.16
C GLY A 25 12.48 -6.90 27.84
N ALA A 26 11.66 -7.94 27.87
CA ALA A 26 11.04 -8.53 26.69
C ALA A 26 9.99 -7.59 26.02
N VAL A 27 9.30 -6.76 26.82
CA VAL A 27 8.32 -5.77 26.31
C VAL A 27 9.01 -4.58 25.63
N LEU A 28 10.27 -4.28 26.00
CA LEU A 28 11.04 -3.16 25.45
C LEU A 28 11.80 -3.51 24.15
N ALA A 29 11.89 -4.81 23.78
CA ALA A 29 12.71 -5.28 22.66
C ALA A 29 12.00 -5.24 21.29
N GLY A 30 10.84 -4.64 21.14
CA GLY A 30 9.97 -4.87 20.01
C GLY A 30 9.53 -3.66 19.18
N CYS A 31 10.44 -2.74 18.80
CA CYS A 31 10.11 -1.76 17.75
C CYS A 31 11.28 -1.59 16.81
N GLN A 32 11.38 -2.47 15.83
CA GLN A 32 12.24 -2.22 14.68
C GLN A 32 11.40 -1.46 13.66
N ASP A 33 11.74 -0.19 13.43
CA ASP A 33 11.13 0.59 12.33
C ASP A 33 11.50 -0.09 11.01
N PRO A 34 10.52 -0.42 10.16
CA PRO A 34 10.82 -0.98 8.85
C PRO A 34 11.68 0.03 8.08
N ARG A 35 12.76 -0.45 7.46
CA ARG A 35 13.58 0.39 6.57
C ARG A 35 12.70 0.85 5.41
N ILE A 36 12.33 2.12 5.42
CA ILE A 36 11.59 2.74 4.32
C ILE A 36 12.62 3.11 3.26
N THR A 37 12.48 2.56 2.06
CA THR A 37 13.24 3.06 0.91
C THR A 37 12.81 4.50 0.63
N ASN A 38 13.76 5.40 0.33
CA ASN A 38 13.50 6.82 0.04
C ASN A 38 12.84 7.02 -1.34
N THR A 39 11.79 6.29 -1.64
CA THR A 39 10.93 6.55 -2.79
C THR A 39 9.85 7.56 -2.40
N ALA A 40 9.41 8.39 -3.33
CA ALA A 40 8.35 9.38 -3.10
C ALA A 40 7.02 8.73 -2.65
N ARG A 41 6.86 7.43 -2.88
CA ARG A 41 5.69 6.62 -2.51
C ARG A 41 6.12 5.38 -1.75
N THR A 42 5.30 4.95 -0.80
CA THR A 42 5.51 3.69 -0.09
C THR A 42 5.28 2.47 -1.00
N ALA A 43 5.87 1.34 -0.66
CA ALA A 43 5.67 0.09 -1.42
C ALA A 43 4.18 -0.28 -1.50
N VAL A 44 3.42 -0.10 -0.41
CA VAL A 44 1.97 -0.37 -0.37
C VAL A 44 1.20 0.53 -1.34
N GLU A 45 1.56 1.83 -1.45
CA GLU A 45 0.94 2.72 -2.43
C GLU A 45 1.24 2.31 -3.86
N GLN A 46 2.48 1.91 -4.13
CA GLN A 46 2.87 1.41 -5.46
C GLN A 46 2.12 0.14 -5.82
N MET A 47 1.98 -0.80 -4.88
CA MET A 47 1.22 -2.03 -5.07
C MET A 47 -0.26 -1.74 -5.33
N LEU A 48 -0.88 -0.85 -4.55
CA LEU A 48 -2.28 -0.46 -4.73
C LEU A 48 -2.52 0.17 -6.11
N LEU A 49 -1.65 1.08 -6.55
CA LEU A 49 -1.77 1.74 -7.85
C LEU A 49 -1.55 0.75 -9.00
N SER A 50 -0.54 -0.10 -8.91
CA SER A 50 -0.29 -1.13 -9.94
C SER A 50 -1.47 -2.07 -10.08
N ASP A 51 -2.04 -2.53 -8.98
CA ASP A 51 -3.17 -3.45 -8.97
C ASP A 51 -4.44 -2.81 -9.56
N VAL A 52 -4.77 -1.57 -9.21
CA VAL A 52 -5.95 -0.90 -9.79
C VAL A 52 -5.78 -0.53 -11.27
N ILE A 53 -4.54 -0.25 -11.71
CA ILE A 53 -4.25 -0.05 -13.13
C ILE A 53 -4.48 -1.37 -13.88
N GLU A 54 -3.92 -2.48 -13.38
CA GLU A 54 -4.09 -3.80 -14.00
C GLU A 54 -5.55 -4.22 -14.05
N GLN A 55 -6.28 -4.18 -12.93
CA GLN A 55 -7.71 -4.51 -12.90
C GLN A 55 -8.56 -3.66 -13.83
N SER A 56 -8.24 -2.37 -14.00
CA SER A 56 -9.00 -1.49 -14.88
C SER A 56 -8.64 -1.68 -16.35
N THR A 57 -7.36 -1.98 -16.66
CA THR A 57 -6.94 -2.27 -18.05
C THR A 57 -7.46 -3.60 -18.54
N ASP A 58 -7.62 -4.60 -17.66
CA ASP A 58 -8.22 -5.89 -17.99
C ASP A 58 -9.70 -5.78 -18.42
N GLN A 59 -10.40 -4.73 -17.98
CA GLN A 59 -11.77 -4.46 -18.41
C GLN A 59 -11.86 -3.89 -19.83
N MET A 60 -10.72 -3.46 -20.41
CA MET A 60 -10.66 -2.94 -21.77
C MET A 60 -10.86 -4.06 -22.79
N LYS A 61 -11.75 -3.85 -23.75
CA LYS A 61 -12.13 -4.81 -24.77
C LYS A 61 -11.56 -4.39 -26.12
N PHE A 62 -10.71 -5.19 -26.68
CA PHE A 62 -10.07 -4.93 -27.97
C PHE A 62 -10.17 -6.11 -28.95
N GLU A 63 -10.89 -7.17 -28.58
CA GLU A 63 -10.96 -8.43 -29.34
C GLU A 63 -11.46 -8.23 -30.78
N GLN A 64 -12.38 -7.26 -30.98
CA GLN A 64 -12.92 -6.90 -32.30
C GLN A 64 -11.92 -6.17 -33.21
N TYR A 65 -10.82 -5.65 -32.65
CA TYR A 65 -9.78 -4.94 -33.38
C TYR A 65 -8.54 -5.82 -33.63
N LYS A 66 -8.63 -7.13 -33.41
CA LYS A 66 -7.56 -8.07 -33.63
C LYS A 66 -6.98 -7.96 -35.04
N GLY A 67 -5.65 -7.83 -35.13
CA GLY A 67 -4.92 -7.72 -36.41
C GLY A 67 -4.87 -6.28 -36.96
N GLN A 68 -5.59 -5.32 -36.37
CA GLN A 68 -5.53 -3.91 -36.79
C GLN A 68 -4.31 -3.21 -36.15
N LYS A 69 -3.84 -2.16 -36.83
CA LYS A 69 -2.78 -1.27 -36.33
C LYS A 69 -3.41 -0.09 -35.58
N ALA A 70 -3.04 0.06 -34.31
CA ALA A 70 -3.53 1.12 -33.43
C ALA A 70 -2.47 2.17 -33.17
N LEU A 71 -2.82 3.45 -33.37
CA LEU A 71 -2.06 4.60 -32.89
C LEU A 71 -2.56 4.98 -31.50
N MET A 72 -1.66 5.08 -30.53
CA MET A 72 -2.03 5.45 -29.17
C MET A 72 -1.98 6.97 -28.96
N ASP A 73 -3.06 7.54 -28.43
CA ASP A 73 -3.13 8.95 -28.05
C ASP A 73 -3.31 9.08 -26.52
N TYR A 74 -2.23 9.44 -25.83
CA TYR A 74 -2.18 9.62 -24.39
C TYR A 74 -2.28 11.08 -23.93
N LYS A 75 -2.76 12.00 -24.78
CA LYS A 75 -2.81 13.42 -24.43
C LYS A 75 -3.75 13.73 -23.25
N TYR A 76 -4.77 12.88 -23.02
CA TYR A 76 -5.72 13.03 -21.93
C TYR A 76 -5.38 12.17 -20.70
N LEU A 77 -4.18 11.60 -20.68
CA LEU A 77 -3.68 10.88 -19.52
C LEU A 77 -2.98 11.88 -18.59
N ASP A 78 -3.71 12.34 -17.57
CA ASP A 78 -3.27 13.41 -16.66
C ASP A 78 -2.22 12.97 -15.61
N PRO A 79 -2.27 11.76 -14.99
CA PRO A 79 -1.31 11.36 -13.97
C PRO A 79 0.12 11.21 -14.53
N GLN A 80 0.91 12.27 -14.44
CA GLN A 80 2.24 12.34 -15.04
C GLN A 80 3.22 11.29 -14.46
N VAL A 81 3.15 11.02 -13.16
CA VAL A 81 4.09 10.11 -12.49
C VAL A 81 3.86 8.66 -12.90
N ASP A 82 2.60 8.26 -13.08
CA ASP A 82 2.23 6.87 -13.39
C ASP A 82 2.01 6.65 -14.89
N LYS A 83 2.16 7.69 -15.69
CA LYS A 83 1.93 7.64 -17.14
C LYS A 83 2.66 6.49 -17.84
N PRO A 84 3.96 6.25 -17.61
CA PRO A 84 4.67 5.13 -18.26
C PRO A 84 4.10 3.76 -17.87
N VAL A 85 3.67 3.60 -16.61
CA VAL A 85 3.08 2.34 -16.13
C VAL A 85 1.74 2.10 -16.80
N VAL A 86 0.88 3.12 -16.86
CA VAL A 86 -0.41 3.03 -17.54
C VAL A 86 -0.23 2.71 -19.02
N GLN A 87 0.70 3.40 -19.70
CA GLN A 87 1.02 3.14 -21.11
C GLN A 87 1.41 1.68 -21.33
N GLY A 88 2.37 1.18 -20.55
CA GLY A 88 2.83 -0.21 -20.66
C GLY A 88 1.71 -1.23 -20.39
N MET A 89 0.83 -0.99 -19.41
CA MET A 89 -0.29 -1.88 -19.12
C MET A 89 -1.36 -1.89 -20.22
N VAL A 90 -1.69 -0.71 -20.79
CA VAL A 90 -2.63 -0.61 -21.90
C VAL A 90 -2.07 -1.28 -23.16
N GLU A 91 -0.79 -1.04 -23.49
CA GLU A 91 -0.14 -1.65 -24.65
C GLU A 91 0.01 -3.16 -24.48
N ARG A 92 0.28 -3.66 -23.27
CA ARG A 92 0.23 -5.09 -22.95
C ARG A 92 -1.15 -5.66 -23.24
N ARG A 93 -2.22 -5.02 -22.77
CA ARG A 93 -3.59 -5.49 -23.01
C ARG A 93 -3.96 -5.53 -24.48
N LEU A 94 -3.51 -4.53 -25.27
CA LEU A 94 -3.68 -4.53 -26.73
C LEU A 94 -2.97 -5.72 -27.38
N ALA A 95 -1.73 -5.98 -26.99
CA ALA A 95 -0.95 -7.09 -27.50
C ALA A 95 -1.61 -8.45 -27.18
N GLU A 96 -2.15 -8.62 -25.97
CA GLU A 96 -2.92 -9.81 -25.57
C GLU A 96 -4.15 -10.03 -26.44
N CYS A 97 -4.82 -8.96 -26.87
CA CYS A 97 -5.95 -9.01 -27.78
C CYS A 97 -5.55 -9.12 -29.27
N GLY A 98 -4.24 -9.11 -29.56
CA GLY A 98 -3.71 -9.22 -30.91
C GLY A 98 -3.83 -7.94 -31.74
N VAL A 99 -3.88 -6.77 -31.11
CA VAL A 99 -3.82 -5.46 -31.75
C VAL A 99 -2.36 -5.01 -31.83
N VAL A 100 -1.94 -4.49 -32.98
CA VAL A 100 -0.55 -4.06 -33.21
C VAL A 100 -0.42 -2.56 -32.95
N VAL A 101 0.40 -2.17 -31.97
CA VAL A 101 0.68 -0.75 -31.72
C VAL A 101 1.67 -0.22 -32.75
N THR A 102 1.33 0.90 -33.41
CA THR A 102 2.19 1.60 -34.37
C THR A 102 2.47 3.02 -33.92
N ALA A 103 3.63 3.55 -34.26
CA ALA A 103 3.99 4.93 -34.06
C ALA A 103 3.69 5.82 -35.31
N ASP A 104 3.48 5.20 -36.48
CA ASP A 104 3.19 5.92 -37.71
C ASP A 104 1.68 6.09 -37.91
N ALA A 105 1.24 7.34 -37.89
CA ALA A 105 -0.18 7.69 -38.09
C ALA A 105 -0.71 7.28 -39.49
N LYS A 106 0.18 7.14 -40.50
CA LYS A 106 -0.21 6.76 -41.85
C LYS A 106 -0.53 5.27 -41.97
N GLU A 107 0.06 4.47 -41.11
CA GLU A 107 -0.14 3.01 -41.07
C GLU A 107 -1.26 2.60 -40.12
N ALA A 108 -1.77 3.51 -39.32
CA ALA A 108 -2.78 3.21 -38.32
C ALA A 108 -4.16 3.01 -38.97
N ASP A 109 -4.85 1.95 -38.56
CA ASP A 109 -6.26 1.70 -38.89
C ASP A 109 -7.18 2.43 -37.91
N ILE A 110 -6.79 2.45 -36.64
CA ILE A 110 -7.54 3.04 -35.53
C ILE A 110 -6.64 3.93 -34.65
N ILE A 111 -7.28 4.90 -34.01
CA ILE A 111 -6.65 5.75 -32.97
C ILE A 111 -7.35 5.44 -31.65
N ILE A 112 -6.56 5.12 -30.61
CA ILE A 112 -7.08 4.85 -29.28
C ILE A 112 -6.66 5.98 -28.33
N GLN A 113 -7.64 6.76 -27.90
CA GLN A 113 -7.44 7.83 -26.91
C GLN A 113 -7.69 7.28 -25.52
N VAL A 114 -6.70 7.36 -24.65
CA VAL A 114 -6.78 6.91 -23.26
C VAL A 114 -7.05 8.09 -22.33
N LEU A 115 -8.15 8.01 -21.59
CA LEU A 115 -8.54 9.00 -20.58
C LEU A 115 -8.45 8.36 -19.21
N CYS A 116 -7.75 9.00 -18.28
CA CYS A 116 -7.66 8.57 -16.87
C CYS A 116 -8.00 9.73 -15.94
N PRO A 117 -9.30 9.97 -15.67
CA PRO A 117 -9.72 11.05 -14.79
C PRO A 117 -9.38 10.82 -13.30
N VAL A 118 -9.19 9.59 -12.89
CA VAL A 118 -8.84 9.25 -11.50
C VAL A 118 -7.78 8.15 -11.50
N LEU A 119 -6.64 8.45 -10.88
CA LEU A 119 -5.62 7.50 -10.47
C LEU A 119 -4.99 8.06 -9.20
N ALA A 120 -5.41 7.54 -8.04
CA ALA A 120 -5.06 8.12 -6.75
C ALA A 120 -5.08 7.08 -5.63
N THR A 121 -4.40 7.39 -4.53
CA THR A 121 -4.50 6.68 -3.26
C THR A 121 -5.12 7.57 -2.20
N GLU A 122 -5.91 6.98 -1.34
CA GLU A 122 -6.50 7.62 -0.17
C GLU A 122 -6.09 6.86 1.09
N MET A 123 -5.89 7.58 2.18
CA MET A 123 -5.57 7.01 3.49
C MET A 123 -6.53 7.54 4.54
N SER A 124 -7.13 6.65 5.31
CA SER A 124 -7.96 6.99 6.46
C SER A 124 -7.49 6.23 7.71
N THR A 125 -7.62 6.88 8.87
CA THR A 125 -7.23 6.30 10.15
C THR A 125 -8.35 6.45 11.15
N ILE A 126 -8.74 5.33 11.78
CA ILE A 126 -9.60 5.31 12.97
C ILE A 126 -8.68 4.95 14.13
N PHE A 127 -8.68 5.78 15.17
CA PHE A 127 -7.82 5.61 16.33
C PHE A 127 -8.60 5.76 17.62
N LEU A 128 -8.38 4.83 18.56
CA LEU A 128 -8.83 4.88 19.94
C LEU A 128 -7.67 4.45 20.82
N GLY A 129 -7.24 5.30 21.73
CA GLY A 129 -6.10 5.06 22.62
C GLY A 129 -5.45 6.36 23.09
N THR A 130 -4.23 6.27 23.60
CA THR A 130 -3.44 7.42 23.99
C THR A 130 -2.64 7.94 22.81
N PRO A 131 -2.88 9.18 22.33
CA PRO A 131 -2.11 9.75 21.25
C PRO A 131 -0.66 10.04 21.68
N ARG A 132 0.23 10.24 20.71
CA ARG A 132 1.61 10.64 20.96
C ARG A 132 1.63 12.06 21.55
N PHE A 133 2.23 12.23 22.72
CA PHE A 133 2.41 13.52 23.37
C PHE A 133 3.90 13.88 23.46
N PRO A 134 4.34 14.99 22.88
CA PRO A 134 5.60 15.61 23.28
C PRO A 134 5.38 16.33 24.64
N PHE A 135 6.11 15.93 25.66
CA PHE A 135 6.13 16.59 26.94
C PHE A 135 7.48 17.30 27.11
N SER A 136 7.45 18.62 27.26
CA SER A 136 8.64 19.41 27.50
C SER A 136 8.62 19.88 28.95
N TYR A 137 9.59 19.49 29.75
CA TYR A 137 9.77 19.94 31.12
C TYR A 137 10.88 21.00 31.14
N PRO A 138 10.59 22.27 31.53
CA PRO A 138 11.63 23.25 31.74
C PRO A 138 12.41 22.89 33.02
N ILE A 139 13.72 22.73 32.90
CA ILE A 139 14.59 22.56 34.08
C ILE A 139 14.95 23.96 34.56
N ASP A 140 14.42 24.35 35.70
CA ASP A 140 14.74 25.62 36.33
C ASP A 140 16.22 25.76 36.70
N GLY A 141 16.84 26.81 36.21
CA GLY A 141 18.03 27.32 36.84
C GLY A 141 19.06 27.97 35.91
N VAL A 142 19.51 27.41 34.82
CA VAL A 142 20.50 28.05 33.95
C VAL A 142 20.46 27.42 32.57
N ASN A 143 20.19 28.26 31.54
CA ASN A 143 20.24 27.87 30.11
C ASN A 143 19.27 26.75 29.70
N TYR A 144 18.09 27.14 29.29
CA TYR A 144 17.05 26.42 28.46
C TYR A 144 17.37 25.01 28.02
N ILE A 145 17.66 24.11 28.93
CA ILE A 145 17.69 22.67 28.64
C ILE A 145 16.26 22.17 28.84
N SER A 146 15.51 22.03 27.75
CA SER A 146 14.22 21.37 27.80
C SER A 146 14.41 19.89 27.62
N LEU A 147 14.08 19.10 28.62
CA LEU A 147 13.98 17.66 28.47
C LEU A 147 12.70 17.35 27.68
N GLN A 148 12.83 16.94 26.43
CA GLN A 148 11.70 16.47 25.63
C GLN A 148 11.47 14.98 25.88
N ILE A 149 10.43 14.66 26.63
CA ILE A 149 9.96 13.29 26.80
C ILE A 149 8.83 13.08 25.78
N ILE A 150 9.00 12.11 24.89
CA ILE A 150 7.96 11.71 23.95
C ILE A 150 7.24 10.50 24.52
N ILE A 151 5.98 10.68 24.92
CA ILE A 151 5.11 9.58 25.28
C ILE A 151 4.66 8.91 23.96
N PRO A 152 4.95 7.63 23.72
CA PRO A 152 4.55 6.94 22.49
C PRO A 152 3.03 6.81 22.39
N GLU A 153 2.55 6.65 21.16
CA GLU A 153 1.16 6.28 20.91
C GLU A 153 0.89 4.88 21.45
N ILE A 154 -0.17 4.74 22.26
CA ILE A 154 -0.63 3.44 22.79
C ILE A 154 -2.02 3.15 22.22
N PRO A 155 -2.14 2.41 21.14
CA PRO A 155 -3.42 2.10 20.53
C PRO A 155 -4.14 0.99 21.32
N LEU A 156 -5.35 1.27 21.78
CA LEU A 156 -6.30 0.23 22.17
C LEU A 156 -6.97 -0.36 20.92
N PHE A 157 -7.28 0.50 19.95
CA PHE A 157 -7.77 0.15 18.62
C PHE A 157 -7.24 1.15 17.60
N LYS A 158 -6.64 0.65 16.52
CA LYS A 158 -6.24 1.46 15.37
C LYS A 158 -6.55 0.70 14.09
N LYS A 159 -7.25 1.36 13.19
CA LYS A 159 -7.48 0.88 11.83
C LYS A 159 -6.93 1.90 10.86
N LEU A 160 -5.90 1.53 10.11
CA LEU A 160 -5.34 2.34 9.03
C LEU A 160 -5.73 1.70 7.71
N THR A 161 -6.56 2.38 6.94
CA THR A 161 -7.02 1.92 5.63
C THR A 161 -6.34 2.75 4.54
N ARG A 162 -5.71 2.07 3.59
CA ARG A 162 -5.19 2.67 2.35
C ARG A 162 -5.96 2.09 1.18
N VAL A 163 -6.42 2.94 0.28
CA VAL A 163 -7.22 2.54 -0.87
C VAL A 163 -6.62 3.14 -2.13
N GLY A 164 -6.43 2.32 -3.15
CA GLY A 164 -6.11 2.75 -4.49
C GLY A 164 -7.37 2.81 -5.35
N PHE A 165 -7.47 3.81 -6.21
CA PHE A 165 -8.56 3.99 -7.16
C PHE A 165 -7.99 4.24 -8.55
N ALA A 166 -8.55 3.56 -9.56
CA ALA A 166 -8.33 3.89 -10.95
C ALA A 166 -9.67 3.96 -11.70
N ARG A 167 -9.78 4.91 -12.61
CA ARG A 167 -10.90 5.02 -13.53
C ARG A 167 -10.41 5.39 -14.91
N PHE A 168 -10.72 4.55 -15.89
CA PHE A 168 -10.37 4.76 -17.28
C PHE A 168 -11.59 4.88 -18.16
N SER A 169 -11.39 5.52 -19.30
CA SER A 169 -12.30 5.55 -20.43
C SER A 169 -11.47 5.55 -21.71
N LEU A 170 -11.99 4.96 -22.77
CA LEU A 170 -11.35 4.91 -24.08
C LEU A 170 -12.27 5.48 -25.13
N ASN A 171 -11.71 6.28 -26.05
CA ASN A 171 -12.34 6.61 -27.31
C ASN A 171 -11.56 5.92 -28.42
N ILE A 172 -12.21 5.07 -29.18
CA ILE A 172 -11.64 4.39 -30.33
C ILE A 172 -12.18 5.03 -31.59
N LEU A 173 -11.30 5.59 -32.39
CA LEU A 173 -11.62 6.37 -33.58
C LEU A 173 -11.01 5.68 -34.79
N LYS A 174 -11.65 5.83 -35.94
CA LYS A 174 -11.07 5.44 -37.23
C LYS A 174 -9.94 6.39 -37.59
N ALA A 175 -8.80 5.87 -38.02
CA ALA A 175 -7.64 6.73 -38.29
C ALA A 175 -7.82 7.65 -39.52
N SER A 176 -8.62 7.22 -40.51
CA SER A 176 -8.79 7.96 -41.78
C SER A 176 -9.57 9.27 -41.65
N ASP A 177 -10.60 9.33 -40.82
CA ASP A 177 -11.55 10.44 -40.72
C ASP A 177 -11.91 10.83 -39.28
N HIS A 178 -11.28 10.19 -38.27
CA HIS A 178 -11.49 10.38 -36.85
C HIS A 178 -12.95 10.13 -36.40
N THR A 179 -13.74 9.39 -37.19
CA THR A 179 -15.09 9.02 -36.78
C THR A 179 -15.02 8.07 -35.56
N PRO A 180 -15.88 8.27 -34.55
CA PRO A 180 -15.89 7.39 -33.39
C PRO A 180 -16.44 6.01 -33.77
N LEU A 181 -15.64 4.97 -33.53
CA LEU A 181 -16.05 3.57 -33.70
C LEU A 181 -16.67 3.03 -32.42
N GLU A 182 -16.05 3.34 -31.28
CA GLU A 182 -16.50 2.86 -29.98
C GLU A 182 -16.06 3.80 -28.86
N ILE A 183 -16.86 3.87 -27.81
CA ILE A 183 -16.53 4.57 -26.57
C ILE A 183 -16.72 3.59 -25.40
N GLN A 184 -15.61 3.16 -24.79
CA GLN A 184 -15.63 2.34 -23.59
C GLN A 184 -15.54 3.27 -22.36
N ARG A 185 -16.50 3.13 -21.45
CA ARG A 185 -16.63 4.00 -20.27
C ARG A 185 -16.63 3.20 -18.98
N ARG A 186 -16.22 3.85 -17.89
CA ARG A 186 -16.37 3.35 -16.53
C ARG A 186 -15.58 2.07 -16.22
N MET A 187 -14.42 1.90 -16.81
CA MET A 187 -13.48 0.89 -16.34
C MET A 187 -12.93 1.37 -15.00
N PHE A 188 -13.42 0.78 -13.94
CA PHE A 188 -13.13 1.21 -12.58
C PHE A 188 -12.55 0.06 -11.78
N ALA A 189 -11.51 0.35 -10.99
CA ALA A 189 -10.94 -0.58 -10.03
C ALA A 189 -10.71 0.10 -8.69
N ARG A 190 -10.77 -0.71 -7.64
CA ARG A 190 -10.51 -0.32 -6.26
C ARG A 190 -9.78 -1.44 -5.55
N SER A 191 -8.64 -1.10 -4.98
CA SER A 191 -7.87 -2.02 -4.13
C SER A 191 -7.65 -1.41 -2.77
N GLU A 192 -7.60 -2.24 -1.73
CA GLU A 192 -7.42 -1.76 -0.36
C GLU A 192 -6.40 -2.59 0.41
N TYR A 193 -5.70 -1.90 1.31
CA TYR A 193 -4.80 -2.47 2.29
C TYR A 193 -5.14 -1.90 3.66
N VAL A 194 -5.48 -2.76 4.60
CA VAL A 194 -5.93 -2.37 5.94
C VAL A 194 -4.99 -2.94 6.99
N ASN A 195 -4.41 -2.03 7.79
CA ASN A 195 -3.67 -2.38 8.99
C ASN A 195 -4.57 -2.21 10.21
N TRP A 196 -4.62 -3.25 11.01
CA TRP A 196 -5.34 -3.27 12.28
C TRP A 196 -4.35 -3.36 13.43
N THR A 197 -4.65 -2.69 14.53
CA THR A 197 -3.98 -2.90 15.81
C THR A 197 -5.04 -2.92 16.89
N VAL A 198 -5.11 -4.01 17.65
CA VAL A 198 -6.06 -4.15 18.76
C VAL A 198 -5.25 -4.59 19.98
N LEU A 199 -5.32 -3.80 21.07
CA LEU A 199 -4.59 -4.09 22.31
C LEU A 199 -3.11 -4.39 22.07
N LEU A 200 -2.45 -3.59 21.21
CA LEU A 200 -1.04 -3.70 20.78
C LEU A 200 -0.72 -4.85 19.82
N PHE A 201 -1.68 -5.70 19.45
CA PHE A 201 -1.47 -6.76 18.45
C PHE A 201 -1.77 -6.24 17.04
N PRO A 202 -0.76 -6.14 16.15
CA PRO A 202 -0.95 -5.72 14.78
C PRO A 202 -1.25 -6.89 13.85
N TRP A 203 -2.10 -6.69 12.84
CA TRP A 203 -2.25 -7.56 11.66
C TRP A 203 -2.71 -6.73 10.47
N SER A 204 -2.60 -7.29 9.27
CA SER A 204 -3.04 -6.64 8.05
C SER A 204 -3.95 -7.53 7.22
N THR A 205 -4.84 -6.89 6.46
CA THR A 205 -5.69 -7.52 5.46
C THR A 205 -5.64 -6.71 4.18
N ASN A 206 -5.70 -7.35 3.03
CA ASN A 206 -5.73 -6.66 1.75
C ASN A 206 -6.54 -7.46 0.71
N ASN A 207 -6.96 -6.78 -0.35
CA ASN A 207 -7.56 -7.37 -1.54
C ASN A 207 -6.69 -7.12 -2.79
N ILE A 208 -5.42 -6.76 -2.61
CA ILE A 208 -4.48 -6.59 -3.71
C ILE A 208 -4.34 -7.95 -4.37
N GLY A 209 -4.80 -8.06 -5.63
CA GLY A 209 -5.03 -9.31 -6.29
C GLY A 209 -3.76 -10.12 -6.50
N ILE A 210 -3.55 -11.07 -5.61
CA ILE A 210 -2.82 -12.28 -5.97
C ILE A 210 -3.80 -13.08 -6.81
N ARG A 211 -3.85 -12.79 -8.11
CA ARG A 211 -4.62 -13.62 -9.01
C ARG A 211 -3.96 -15.00 -9.05
N GLU A 212 -4.75 -16.00 -8.86
CA GLU A 212 -4.62 -17.47 -8.83
C GLU A 212 -3.46 -18.19 -9.57
N SER A 213 -2.43 -17.51 -10.03
CA SER A 213 -1.29 -18.14 -10.70
C SER A 213 -0.08 -18.40 -9.79
N VAL A 214 -0.12 -17.94 -8.55
CA VAL A 214 0.90 -18.27 -7.54
C VAL A 214 0.30 -19.29 -6.59
N PRO A 215 0.89 -20.48 -6.45
CA PRO A 215 0.44 -21.47 -5.47
C PRO A 215 0.35 -20.80 -4.10
N ASN A 216 -0.79 -20.94 -3.45
CA ASN A 216 -1.22 -20.24 -2.24
C ASN A 216 -0.34 -20.49 -0.99
N ASP A 217 0.79 -21.21 -1.13
CA ASP A 217 1.64 -21.63 -0.03
C ASP A 217 2.83 -20.71 0.26
N ASP A 218 3.24 -19.85 -0.69
CA ASP A 218 4.48 -19.07 -0.53
C ASP A 218 4.27 -17.64 -0.01
N TYR A 219 3.02 -17.14 0.06
CA TYR A 219 2.68 -15.83 0.62
C TYR A 219 1.78 -15.92 1.86
N LYS A 220 1.93 -16.94 2.67
CA LYS A 220 1.67 -16.76 4.09
C LYS A 220 2.68 -15.72 4.54
N TYR A 221 2.21 -14.48 4.72
CA TYR A 221 2.99 -13.49 5.46
C TYR A 221 3.36 -14.16 6.78
N ASP A 222 4.57 -14.68 6.82
CA ASP A 222 5.14 -15.24 7.98
C ASP A 222 5.19 -14.09 8.99
N LEU A 223 4.24 -14.08 9.92
CA LEU A 223 4.26 -13.24 11.10
C LEU A 223 5.44 -13.69 11.96
N ARG A 224 6.65 -13.68 11.39
CA ARG A 224 7.87 -13.73 12.17
C ARG A 224 7.96 -12.37 12.83
N LEU A 225 7.55 -12.37 14.07
CA LEU A 225 7.96 -11.37 15.03
C LEU A 225 9.51 -11.38 15.04
N TYR A 226 10.10 -10.40 14.34
CA TYR A 226 11.50 -10.08 14.52
C TYR A 226 11.63 -9.14 15.71
#